data_4e7862e387c58334596eefb502543ebd
#
_entry.id   4e7862e387c58334596eefb502543ebd
#
_cell.length_a   1.000
_cell.length_b   1.000
_cell.length_c   1.000
_cell.angle_alpha   90.00
_cell.angle_beta   90.00
_cell.angle_gamma   90.00
#
_symmetry.space_group_name_H-M   'P 1'
#
loop_
_entity.id
_entity.type
_entity.pdbx_description
1 polymer ?
#
loop_
_entity_poly.entity_id
_entity_poly.type
_entity_poly.pdbx_seq_one_letter_code
_entity_poly.pdbx_strand_id
1 'polypeptide(L)'
;MLEGLKKFFTGKDEAKSENQRNGENGGERTRFTLMAESYAAVEGDCLSVEGQLFGNAKEGEKAYALHRDGTISHLTVIKIEESDALAEQIEQAETPEKRIKPETPESQGQRRVKLFFARKDIHSPDWQYAVITDIPYQIEANVHQAVENPYLLGLSCVFFEKQGEGEFLNLFFRELVRSHYLVAIETDGSLPMGEKDGSVTLKAGMKLTIPHVTMDRGESALPVFTDWFALGAMDQQMGAMNQQMEAGWKRETMIAGFPQIVSMLTKGEGFVINPYGPQLFYVSPELIHNLMSSPGYQSEFGEAKVQSVEVKKDTEVLLGYPKKNEEVEALQRRLISFAKAHPDIAMLDMLLKSDPDGTKSYLIIVDMPEEHCHECFKAIYESCRDLLHRVPYMDFVTLQRGDFAKGARTEAPLYERIRE
;
A
#
# COMPACT_ATOMS: atom_id res chain seq x y z
N MET A 1 20.97 9.46 -13.05
CA MET A 1 19.95 9.95 -12.12
C MET A 1 18.63 10.33 -12.80
N LEU A 2 18.63 10.88 -14.02
CA LEU A 2 17.42 11.29 -14.75
C LEU A 2 16.66 10.16 -15.49
N GLU A 3 17.27 9.00 -15.71
CA GLU A 3 16.62 7.89 -16.42
C GLU A 3 15.59 7.12 -15.56
N GLY A 4 15.71 7.13 -14.24
CA GLY A 4 14.75 6.50 -13.33
C GLY A 4 13.45 7.30 -13.12
N LEU A 5 13.47 8.61 -13.42
CA LEU A 5 12.31 9.50 -13.24
C LEU A 5 11.29 9.43 -14.39
N LYS A 6 11.52 8.64 -15.41
CA LYS A 6 10.73 8.60 -16.65
C LYS A 6 9.31 8.01 -16.53
N LYS A 7 8.84 7.60 -15.37
CA LYS A 7 7.65 6.73 -15.34
C LYS A 7 6.39 7.20 -14.62
N PHE A 8 6.31 8.34 -13.94
CA PHE A 8 5.13 8.57 -13.09
C PHE A 8 4.67 10.04 -13.01
N PHE A 9 4.06 10.54 -14.06
CA PHE A 9 3.30 11.79 -13.97
C PHE A 9 1.82 11.51 -14.23
N THR A 10 0.97 11.89 -13.29
CA THR A 10 -0.48 11.84 -13.48
C THR A 10 -0.98 13.15 -14.04
N GLY A 11 -1.64 13.10 -15.19
CA GLY A 11 -2.36 14.25 -15.74
C GLY A 11 -3.48 14.68 -14.78
N LYS A 12 -3.49 15.96 -14.47
CA LYS A 12 -4.37 16.61 -13.48
C LYS A 12 -5.87 16.52 -13.78
N ASP A 13 -6.24 16.25 -15.04
CA ASP A 13 -7.59 16.51 -15.52
C ASP A 13 -8.60 15.38 -15.29
N GLU A 14 -8.19 14.12 -15.26
CA GLU A 14 -9.13 13.02 -15.03
C GLU A 14 -9.38 12.74 -13.54
N ALA A 15 -8.35 12.82 -12.70
CA ALA A 15 -8.53 12.70 -11.25
C ALA A 15 -9.28 13.90 -10.64
N LYS A 16 -9.11 15.10 -11.21
CA LYS A 16 -9.95 16.26 -10.87
C LYS A 16 -11.40 16.11 -11.33
N SER A 17 -11.66 15.44 -12.47
CA SER A 17 -13.04 15.27 -12.95
C SER A 17 -13.87 14.35 -12.05
N GLU A 18 -13.29 13.32 -11.44
CA GLU A 18 -14.00 12.48 -10.47
C GLU A 18 -14.14 13.17 -9.10
N ASN A 19 -13.12 13.83 -8.61
CA ASN A 19 -13.23 14.60 -7.37
C ASN A 19 -14.10 15.87 -7.55
N GLN A 20 -14.12 16.51 -8.71
CA GLN A 20 -15.05 17.63 -8.99
C GLN A 20 -16.48 17.15 -9.22
N ARG A 21 -16.71 16.03 -9.90
CA ARG A 21 -18.06 15.44 -10.02
C ARG A 21 -18.63 14.95 -8.69
N ASN A 22 -17.79 14.51 -7.76
CA ASN A 22 -18.19 14.17 -6.40
C ASN A 22 -18.32 15.38 -5.46
N GLY A 23 -17.75 16.54 -5.80
CA GLY A 23 -17.87 17.80 -5.05
C GLY A 23 -19.10 18.63 -5.40
N GLU A 24 -19.75 18.38 -6.54
CA GLU A 24 -20.98 19.08 -6.93
C GLU A 24 -22.25 18.54 -6.23
N ASN A 25 -22.20 17.36 -5.62
CA ASN A 25 -23.23 16.93 -4.68
C ASN A 25 -22.76 17.26 -3.25
N GLY A 26 -23.04 18.47 -2.80
CA GLY A 26 -22.70 19.12 -1.54
C GLY A 26 -22.80 18.36 -0.20
N GLY A 27 -22.34 17.11 -0.17
CA GLY A 27 -22.07 16.33 1.02
C GLY A 27 -20.56 16.26 1.25
N GLU A 28 -20.07 16.84 2.34
CA GLU A 28 -18.73 16.56 2.84
C GLU A 28 -18.49 15.05 2.81
N ARG A 29 -17.54 14.59 1.99
CA ARG A 29 -17.10 13.20 1.99
C ARG A 29 -16.41 12.96 3.33
N THR A 30 -17.14 12.40 4.26
CA THR A 30 -16.63 12.07 5.59
C THR A 30 -15.78 10.81 5.45
N ARG A 31 -14.47 10.99 5.33
CA ARG A 31 -13.52 9.86 5.41
C ARG A 31 -13.42 9.38 6.85
N PHE A 32 -13.32 8.08 7.01
CA PHE A 32 -13.01 7.51 8.32
C PHE A 32 -12.00 6.38 8.23
N THR A 33 -11.29 6.20 9.32
CA THR A 33 -10.38 5.08 9.52
C THR A 33 -10.44 4.67 10.99
N LEU A 34 -10.62 3.38 11.25
CA LEU A 34 -10.60 2.79 12.58
C LEU A 34 -9.64 1.63 12.59
N MET A 35 -8.69 1.61 13.52
CA MET A 35 -7.89 0.42 13.79
C MET A 35 -8.57 -0.43 14.85
N ALA A 36 -8.77 -1.73 14.55
CA ALA A 36 -9.39 -2.67 15.46
C ALA A 36 -8.48 -2.96 16.66
N GLU A 37 -8.98 -2.73 17.87
CA GLU A 37 -8.32 -3.06 19.13
C GLU A 37 -8.94 -4.31 19.76
N SER A 38 -10.25 -4.44 19.66
CA SER A 38 -10.99 -5.61 20.11
C SER A 38 -12.16 -5.92 19.20
N TYR A 39 -12.62 -7.16 19.25
CA TYR A 39 -13.82 -7.59 18.51
C TYR A 39 -14.59 -8.65 19.30
N ALA A 40 -15.90 -8.68 19.13
CA ALA A 40 -16.76 -9.66 19.75
C ALA A 40 -17.96 -10.04 18.87
N ALA A 41 -18.34 -11.31 18.89
CA ALA A 41 -19.61 -11.74 18.32
C ALA A 41 -20.76 -11.20 19.20
N VAL A 42 -21.78 -10.65 18.56
CA VAL A 42 -22.96 -10.09 19.22
C VAL A 42 -24.20 -10.89 18.79
N GLU A 43 -25.26 -10.87 19.60
CA GLU A 43 -26.55 -11.48 19.24
C GLU A 43 -27.07 -10.92 17.90
N GLY A 44 -27.75 -11.76 17.10
CA GLY A 44 -28.34 -11.36 15.82
C GLY A 44 -27.39 -11.48 14.62
N ASP A 45 -26.39 -12.37 14.69
CA ASP A 45 -25.42 -12.63 13.62
C ASP A 45 -24.59 -11.38 13.22
N CYS A 46 -24.28 -10.56 14.23
CA CYS A 46 -23.46 -9.36 14.12
C CYS A 46 -22.08 -9.56 14.74
N LEU A 47 -21.11 -8.80 14.24
CA LEU A 47 -19.82 -8.60 14.86
C LEU A 47 -19.69 -7.14 15.30
N SER A 48 -19.20 -6.91 16.51
CA SER A 48 -18.76 -5.58 16.95
C SER A 48 -17.24 -5.50 16.90
N VAL A 49 -16.72 -4.39 16.40
CA VAL A 49 -15.29 -4.07 16.40
C VAL A 49 -15.10 -2.74 17.10
N GLU A 50 -14.26 -2.73 18.11
CA GLU A 50 -13.95 -1.54 18.90
C GLU A 50 -12.56 -1.05 18.59
N GLY A 51 -12.37 0.27 18.52
CA GLY A 51 -11.09 0.89 18.28
C GLY A 51 -11.17 2.41 18.22
N GLN A 52 -10.02 3.03 17.93
CA GLN A 52 -9.94 4.48 17.74
C GLN A 52 -10.42 4.84 16.35
N LEU A 53 -11.43 5.71 16.28
CA LEU A 53 -11.98 6.25 15.05
C LEU A 53 -11.36 7.62 14.75
N PHE A 54 -10.86 7.76 13.54
CA PHE A 54 -10.44 9.02 12.93
C PHE A 54 -11.44 9.38 11.84
N GLY A 55 -11.88 10.62 11.82
CA GLY A 55 -12.93 11.06 10.92
C GLY A 55 -14.34 10.69 11.38
N ASN A 56 -15.28 10.57 10.47
CA ASN A 56 -16.69 10.38 10.77
C ASN A 56 -17.28 9.21 9.98
N ALA A 57 -17.51 8.08 10.63
CA ALA A 57 -18.29 6.97 10.10
C ALA A 57 -19.80 7.23 10.27
N LYS A 58 -20.59 6.71 9.35
CA LYS A 58 -22.08 6.81 9.37
C LYS A 58 -22.72 5.43 9.26
N GLU A 59 -23.84 5.25 9.92
CA GLU A 59 -24.66 4.04 9.75
C GLU A 59 -25.17 3.94 8.31
N GLY A 60 -25.15 2.74 7.75
CA GLY A 60 -25.46 2.45 6.35
C GLY A 60 -24.29 2.68 5.37
N GLU A 61 -23.15 3.19 5.84
CA GLU A 61 -21.99 3.44 5.00
C GLU A 61 -21.24 2.14 4.66
N LYS A 62 -20.74 2.06 3.42
CA LYS A 62 -19.86 0.96 3.00
C LYS A 62 -18.49 1.14 3.58
N ALA A 63 -17.92 0.05 4.04
CA ALA A 63 -16.58 0.00 4.62
C ALA A 63 -15.80 -1.21 4.11
N TYR A 64 -14.50 -1.15 4.30
CA TYR A 64 -13.54 -2.22 4.00
C TYR A 64 -12.78 -2.54 5.28
N ALA A 65 -12.74 -3.81 5.69
CA ALA A 65 -11.79 -4.23 6.71
C ALA A 65 -10.56 -4.83 6.01
N LEU A 66 -9.44 -4.18 6.23
CA LEU A 66 -8.15 -4.56 5.68
C LEU A 66 -7.42 -5.38 6.76
N HIS A 67 -7.25 -6.66 6.52
CA HIS A 67 -6.64 -7.58 7.48
C HIS A 67 -5.13 -7.72 7.25
N ARG A 68 -4.36 -8.00 8.30
CA ARG A 68 -2.90 -8.16 8.23
C ARG A 68 -2.43 -9.28 7.27
N ASP A 69 -3.30 -10.25 7.00
CA ASP A 69 -3.06 -11.32 6.03
C ASP A 69 -3.37 -10.89 4.58
N GLY A 70 -3.72 -9.62 4.36
CA GLY A 70 -4.08 -9.02 3.07
C GLY A 70 -5.51 -9.37 2.61
N THR A 71 -6.33 -10.06 3.43
CA THR A 71 -7.76 -10.25 3.14
C THR A 71 -8.49 -8.93 3.28
N ILE A 72 -9.41 -8.66 2.38
CA ILE A 72 -10.30 -7.51 2.42
C ILE A 72 -11.72 -8.02 2.64
N SER A 73 -12.38 -7.55 3.70
CA SER A 73 -13.80 -7.80 3.91
C SER A 73 -14.60 -6.56 3.52
N HIS A 74 -15.63 -6.76 2.69
CA HIS A 74 -16.55 -5.70 2.28
C HIS A 74 -17.69 -5.63 3.28
N LEU A 75 -17.78 -4.53 4.02
CA LEU A 75 -18.65 -4.36 5.14
C LEU A 75 -19.70 -3.26 4.90
N THR A 76 -20.75 -3.27 5.70
CA THR A 76 -21.66 -2.13 5.84
C THR A 76 -21.80 -1.83 7.33
N VAL A 77 -21.58 -0.58 7.73
CA VAL A 77 -21.73 -0.14 9.11
C VAL A 77 -23.21 -0.20 9.48
N ILE A 78 -23.58 -1.11 10.37
CA ILE A 78 -24.97 -1.29 10.82
C ILE A 78 -25.30 -0.30 11.93
N LYS A 79 -24.37 -0.14 12.89
CA LYS A 79 -24.57 0.69 14.08
C LYS A 79 -23.23 1.23 14.55
N ILE A 80 -23.26 2.38 15.19
CA ILE A 80 -22.11 3.03 15.82
C ILE A 80 -22.48 3.32 17.28
N GLU A 81 -21.63 2.91 18.21
CA GLU A 81 -21.74 3.24 19.64
C GLU A 81 -20.46 3.91 20.11
N GLU A 82 -20.56 4.94 20.92
CA GLU A 82 -19.39 5.49 21.61
C GLU A 82 -18.98 4.54 22.73
N SER A 83 -17.69 4.32 22.91
CA SER A 83 -17.18 3.41 23.93
C SER A 83 -16.87 4.21 25.21
N ASP A 84 -17.50 3.80 26.32
CA ASP A 84 -17.35 4.45 27.63
C ASP A 84 -15.96 4.24 28.28
N ALA A 85 -15.04 3.49 27.64
CA ALA A 85 -13.74 3.16 28.20
C ALA A 85 -12.84 4.39 28.49
N LEU A 86 -13.13 5.55 27.89
CA LEU A 86 -12.45 6.81 28.21
C LEU A 86 -12.99 7.43 29.52
N ALA A 87 -14.25 7.25 29.83
CA ALA A 87 -14.87 7.77 31.06
C ALA A 87 -14.29 7.06 32.30
N GLU A 88 -14.12 5.74 32.24
CA GLU A 88 -13.54 4.97 33.37
C GLU A 88 -12.05 5.28 33.62
N GLN A 89 -11.26 5.57 32.59
CA GLN A 89 -9.86 5.95 32.77
C GLN A 89 -9.69 7.38 33.34
N ILE A 90 -10.61 8.27 33.04
CA ILE A 90 -10.63 9.63 33.58
C ILE A 90 -11.08 9.64 35.04
N GLU A 91 -12.03 8.78 35.42
CA GLU A 91 -12.46 8.63 36.82
C GLU A 91 -11.42 7.97 37.74
N GLN A 92 -10.56 7.10 37.21
CA GLN A 92 -9.49 6.42 37.96
C GLN A 92 -8.22 7.27 38.14
N ALA A 93 -8.10 8.44 37.49
CA ALA A 93 -7.00 9.38 37.70
C ALA A 93 -7.17 10.17 39.01
N GLU A 94 -6.68 9.62 40.09
CA GLU A 94 -6.84 10.13 41.47
C GLU A 94 -6.14 11.46 41.79
N THR A 95 -5.45 12.14 40.86
CA THR A 95 -4.73 13.41 41.14
C THR A 95 -5.04 14.48 40.09
N PRO A 96 -5.34 15.73 40.55
CA PRO A 96 -5.64 16.87 39.67
C PRO A 96 -4.48 17.26 38.73
N GLU A 97 -3.24 16.95 39.10
CA GLU A 97 -2.04 17.27 38.32
C GLU A 97 -1.89 16.41 37.03
N LYS A 98 -2.53 15.25 36.97
CA LYS A 98 -2.56 14.42 35.75
C LYS A 98 -3.65 14.80 34.75
N ARG A 99 -4.53 15.75 35.09
CA ARG A 99 -5.64 16.20 34.23
C ARG A 99 -5.25 17.21 33.16
N ILE A 100 -4.03 17.76 33.24
CA ILE A 100 -3.53 18.67 32.20
C ILE A 100 -2.78 17.82 31.18
N LYS A 101 -3.49 17.09 30.32
CA LYS A 101 -2.93 16.75 29.01
C LYS A 101 -2.81 18.07 28.26
N PRO A 102 -1.65 18.44 27.71
CA PRO A 102 -1.60 19.54 26.76
C PRO A 102 -2.58 19.22 25.65
N GLU A 103 -3.46 20.14 25.31
CA GLU A 103 -4.27 20.08 24.10
C GLU A 103 -3.30 20.16 22.92
N THR A 104 -2.73 19.04 22.54
CA THR A 104 -2.03 18.94 21.27
C THR A 104 -3.09 19.01 20.18
N PRO A 105 -2.83 19.67 19.04
CA PRO A 105 -3.72 19.67 17.89
C PRO A 105 -4.13 18.26 17.42
N GLU A 106 -3.39 17.24 17.85
CA GLU A 106 -3.55 15.82 17.56
C GLU A 106 -4.80 15.18 18.18
N SER A 107 -5.37 15.77 19.25
CA SER A 107 -6.57 15.22 19.91
C SER A 107 -7.90 15.63 19.25
N GLN A 108 -7.86 16.51 18.25
CA GLN A 108 -9.07 16.92 17.54
C GLN A 108 -9.50 15.83 16.54
N GLY A 109 -10.55 15.11 16.88
CA GLY A 109 -11.21 14.12 16.00
C GLY A 109 -10.98 12.64 16.33
N GLN A 110 -10.20 12.32 17.36
CA GLN A 110 -10.06 10.94 17.84
C GLN A 110 -11.16 10.58 18.84
N ARG A 111 -11.93 9.56 18.55
CA ARG A 111 -12.93 9.03 19.48
C ARG A 111 -12.90 7.50 19.48
N ARG A 112 -13.10 6.89 20.63
CA ARG A 112 -13.20 5.45 20.72
C ARG A 112 -14.64 5.03 20.47
N VAL A 113 -14.83 4.14 19.51
CA VAL A 113 -16.15 3.70 19.09
C VAL A 113 -16.21 2.21 18.91
N LYS A 114 -17.43 1.70 18.91
CA LYS A 114 -17.78 0.33 18.56
C LYS A 114 -18.59 0.34 17.27
N LEU A 115 -18.06 -0.24 16.20
CA LEU A 115 -18.75 -0.41 14.93
C LEU A 115 -19.32 -1.82 14.82
N PHE A 116 -20.54 -1.93 14.31
CA PHE A 116 -21.25 -3.20 14.15
C PHE A 116 -21.43 -3.54 12.68
N PHE A 117 -21.18 -4.81 12.34
CA PHE A 117 -21.23 -5.34 10.98
C PHE A 117 -21.96 -6.67 10.92
N ALA A 118 -22.55 -7.02 9.77
CA ALA A 118 -23.11 -8.36 9.55
C ALA A 118 -21.99 -9.40 9.45
N ARG A 119 -22.08 -10.49 10.20
CA ARG A 119 -21.06 -11.54 10.26
C ARG A 119 -20.82 -12.23 8.92
N LYS A 120 -21.85 -12.36 8.08
CA LYS A 120 -21.77 -12.96 6.73
C LYS A 120 -20.79 -12.22 5.78
N ASP A 121 -20.50 -10.95 6.05
CA ASP A 121 -19.67 -10.09 5.20
C ASP A 121 -18.18 -10.19 5.58
N ILE A 122 -17.85 -11.01 6.61
CA ILE A 122 -16.50 -11.14 7.15
C ILE A 122 -15.78 -12.30 6.49
N HIS A 123 -14.64 -12.02 5.88
CA HIS A 123 -13.85 -13.00 5.15
C HIS A 123 -12.60 -13.51 5.89
N SER A 124 -12.14 -12.79 6.93
CA SER A 124 -11.05 -13.24 7.79
C SER A 124 -11.47 -13.27 9.24
N PRO A 125 -11.11 -14.32 10.01
CA PRO A 125 -11.31 -14.37 11.46
C PRO A 125 -10.27 -13.54 12.25
N ASP A 126 -9.19 -13.12 11.60
CA ASP A 126 -8.07 -12.42 12.24
C ASP A 126 -8.26 -10.90 12.16
N TRP A 127 -8.60 -10.32 13.30
CA TRP A 127 -8.83 -8.89 13.45
C TRP A 127 -7.66 -8.14 14.08
N GLN A 128 -6.59 -8.85 14.45
CA GLN A 128 -5.41 -8.21 15.00
C GLN A 128 -4.80 -7.24 13.98
N TYR A 129 -4.68 -5.98 14.35
CA TYR A 129 -4.22 -4.87 13.48
C TYR A 129 -5.07 -4.69 12.21
N ALA A 130 -6.32 -5.13 12.21
CA ALA A 130 -7.22 -4.85 11.10
C ALA A 130 -7.58 -3.35 11.08
N VAL A 131 -7.63 -2.78 9.88
CA VAL A 131 -8.02 -1.39 9.65
C VAL A 131 -9.37 -1.36 8.94
N ILE A 132 -10.34 -0.66 9.51
CA ILE A 132 -11.66 -0.45 8.91
C ILE A 132 -11.72 0.97 8.36
N THR A 133 -12.11 1.12 7.10
CA THR A 133 -12.14 2.41 6.41
C THR A 133 -13.20 2.42 5.31
N ASP A 134 -13.67 3.60 4.93
CA ASP A 134 -14.51 3.82 3.74
C ASP A 134 -13.70 3.89 2.44
N ILE A 135 -12.37 3.87 2.53
CA ILE A 135 -11.46 4.01 1.39
C ILE A 135 -11.11 2.61 0.86
N PRO A 136 -11.34 2.32 -0.44
CA PRO A 136 -10.96 1.04 -1.03
C PRO A 136 -9.43 0.88 -1.08
N TYR A 137 -8.95 -0.29 -0.67
CA TYR A 137 -7.52 -0.62 -0.76
C TYR A 137 -7.12 -0.87 -2.22
N GLN A 138 -5.98 -0.30 -2.60
CA GLN A 138 -5.40 -0.47 -3.93
C GLN A 138 -4.18 -1.38 -3.82
N ILE A 139 -4.23 -2.54 -4.46
CA ILE A 139 -3.11 -3.49 -4.49
C ILE A 139 -2.02 -3.01 -5.46
N GLU A 140 -2.43 -2.45 -6.60
CA GLU A 140 -1.53 -1.93 -7.62
C GLU A 140 -1.71 -0.42 -7.77
N ALA A 141 -0.60 0.31 -7.87
CA ALA A 141 -0.66 1.73 -8.23
C ALA A 141 -1.15 1.87 -9.69
N ASN A 142 -2.19 2.65 -9.87
CA ASN A 142 -2.75 2.95 -11.18
C ASN A 142 -2.80 4.47 -11.36
N VAL A 143 -2.13 4.96 -12.39
CA VAL A 143 -2.08 6.40 -12.70
C VAL A 143 -3.45 7.02 -13.01
N HIS A 144 -4.44 6.18 -13.34
CA HIS A 144 -5.83 6.60 -13.59
C HIS A 144 -6.72 6.56 -12.34
N GLN A 145 -6.18 6.13 -11.19
CA GLN A 145 -6.89 6.09 -9.92
C GLN A 145 -6.19 7.00 -8.90
N ALA A 146 -6.97 7.56 -8.00
CA ALA A 146 -6.40 8.35 -6.90
C ALA A 146 -5.52 7.46 -6.02
N VAL A 147 -4.33 7.95 -5.68
CA VAL A 147 -3.44 7.27 -4.71
C VAL A 147 -4.11 7.34 -3.33
N GLU A 148 -4.23 6.20 -2.70
CA GLU A 148 -4.79 6.03 -1.37
C GLU A 148 -3.98 4.97 -0.62
N ASN A 149 -3.68 5.22 0.65
CA ASN A 149 -2.93 4.30 1.52
C ASN A 149 -3.69 4.05 2.84
N PRO A 150 -4.93 3.52 2.78
CA PRO A 150 -5.79 3.44 3.95
C PRO A 150 -5.22 2.57 5.07
N TYR A 151 -4.46 1.51 4.73
CA TYR A 151 -3.88 0.64 5.73
C TYR A 151 -2.72 1.33 6.46
N LEU A 152 -1.81 1.98 5.73
CA LEU A 152 -0.74 2.78 6.34
C LEU A 152 -1.30 3.90 7.22
N LEU A 153 -2.37 4.58 6.76
CA LEU A 153 -3.04 5.62 7.55
C LEU A 153 -3.58 5.07 8.86
N GLY A 154 -4.28 3.92 8.82
CA GLY A 154 -4.81 3.29 10.03
C GLY A 154 -3.71 2.89 11.03
N LEU A 155 -2.63 2.28 10.54
CA LEU A 155 -1.48 1.94 11.38
C LEU A 155 -0.79 3.20 11.95
N SER A 156 -0.69 4.28 11.16
CA SER A 156 -0.10 5.55 11.61
C SER A 156 -0.87 6.16 12.80
N CYS A 157 -2.19 6.02 12.81
CA CYS A 157 -3.05 6.56 13.87
C CYS A 157 -2.71 6.03 15.26
N VAL A 158 -2.25 4.79 15.37
CA VAL A 158 -1.93 4.13 16.65
C VAL A 158 -0.43 3.87 16.83
N PHE A 159 0.41 4.40 15.95
CA PHE A 159 1.85 4.13 15.95
C PHE A 159 2.51 4.38 17.31
N PHE A 160 2.26 5.53 17.93
CA PHE A 160 2.88 5.87 19.21
C PHE A 160 2.44 4.99 20.37
N GLU A 161 1.23 4.42 20.30
CA GLU A 161 0.71 3.49 21.30
C GLU A 161 1.29 2.08 21.12
N LYS A 162 1.49 1.66 19.85
CA LYS A 162 1.86 0.30 19.46
C LYS A 162 3.34 0.11 19.11
N GLN A 163 4.15 1.16 19.14
CA GLN A 163 5.59 1.10 18.76
C GLN A 163 6.43 0.13 19.59
N GLY A 164 5.95 -0.33 20.74
CA GLY A 164 6.59 -1.39 21.54
C GLY A 164 6.33 -2.81 21.06
N GLU A 165 5.37 -3.02 20.14
CA GLU A 165 4.96 -4.32 19.64
C GLU A 165 5.72 -4.66 18.34
N GLY A 166 6.64 -5.64 18.39
CA GLY A 166 7.51 -5.95 17.23
C GLY A 166 6.72 -6.40 15.98
N GLU A 167 5.61 -7.12 16.16
CA GLU A 167 4.74 -7.54 15.06
C GLU A 167 4.07 -6.34 14.39
N PHE A 168 3.59 -5.39 15.18
CA PHE A 168 3.03 -4.14 14.69
C PHE A 168 4.06 -3.32 13.91
N LEU A 169 5.28 -3.17 14.45
CA LEU A 169 6.37 -2.44 13.78
C LEU A 169 6.72 -3.07 12.43
N ASN A 170 6.81 -4.39 12.36
CA ASN A 170 7.07 -5.10 11.11
C ASN A 170 5.98 -4.83 10.07
N LEU A 171 4.72 -4.84 10.50
CA LEU A 171 3.58 -4.54 9.64
C LEU A 171 3.60 -3.09 9.16
N PHE A 172 3.80 -2.13 10.08
CA PHE A 172 3.87 -0.70 9.77
C PHE A 172 4.99 -0.38 8.77
N PHE A 173 6.20 -0.88 9.03
CA PHE A 173 7.34 -0.63 8.13
C PHE A 173 7.20 -1.32 6.78
N ARG A 174 6.57 -2.48 6.73
CA ARG A 174 6.23 -3.13 5.47
C ARG A 174 5.29 -2.26 4.64
N GLU A 175 4.21 -1.75 5.23
CA GLU A 175 3.28 -0.85 4.54
C GLU A 175 3.95 0.47 4.13
N LEU A 176 4.81 1.02 4.98
CA LEU A 176 5.55 2.24 4.68
C LEU A 176 6.42 2.11 3.43
N VAL A 177 7.13 0.99 3.27
CA VAL A 177 8.01 0.79 2.10
C VAL A 177 7.26 0.38 0.83
N ARG A 178 6.06 -0.19 0.95
CA ARG A 178 5.21 -0.63 -0.18
C ARG A 178 4.28 0.45 -0.70
N SER A 179 3.96 1.41 0.13
CA SER A 179 3.05 2.50 -0.21
C SER A 179 3.57 3.35 -1.37
N HIS A 180 2.63 3.86 -2.15
CA HIS A 180 2.89 4.89 -3.15
C HIS A 180 2.44 6.24 -2.60
N TYR A 181 3.27 7.23 -2.76
CA TYR A 181 3.07 8.56 -2.20
C TYR A 181 2.92 9.59 -3.30
N LEU A 182 2.20 10.65 -3.01
CA LEU A 182 2.18 11.85 -3.81
C LEU A 182 3.33 12.76 -3.38
N VAL A 183 4.08 13.26 -4.36
CA VAL A 183 5.15 14.24 -4.17
C VAL A 183 4.81 15.49 -4.97
N ALA A 184 4.75 16.64 -4.29
CA ALA A 184 4.57 17.91 -4.96
C ALA A 184 5.87 18.31 -5.68
N ILE A 185 5.72 18.77 -6.92
CA ILE A 185 6.84 19.29 -7.72
C ILE A 185 6.45 20.66 -8.29
N GLU A 186 7.42 21.53 -8.45
CA GLU A 186 7.26 22.84 -9.04
C GLU A 186 8.06 22.91 -10.34
N THR A 187 7.46 23.43 -11.40
CA THR A 187 8.06 23.55 -12.73
C THR A 187 7.99 24.98 -13.25
N ASP A 188 8.96 25.36 -14.05
CA ASP A 188 9.03 26.66 -14.75
C ASP A 188 8.11 26.74 -16.00
N GLY A 189 7.30 25.72 -16.21
CA GLY A 189 6.33 25.64 -17.30
C GLY A 189 5.35 24.48 -17.09
N SER A 190 4.33 24.40 -17.97
CA SER A 190 3.44 23.23 -17.95
C SER A 190 4.22 22.00 -18.43
N LEU A 191 4.09 20.91 -17.67
CA LEU A 191 4.53 19.59 -18.14
C LEU A 191 3.82 19.29 -19.48
N PRO A 192 4.50 18.67 -20.45
CA PRO A 192 3.82 18.18 -21.65
C PRO A 192 2.69 17.22 -21.22
N MET A 193 1.60 17.21 -21.99
CA MET A 193 0.54 16.21 -21.74
C MET A 193 1.14 14.81 -21.74
N GLY A 194 0.80 14.03 -20.71
CA GLY A 194 1.28 12.66 -20.53
C GLY A 194 0.93 11.77 -21.73
N GLU A 195 1.74 10.78 -21.95
CA GLU A 195 1.44 9.69 -22.89
C GLU A 195 0.25 8.87 -22.37
N LYS A 196 -0.33 8.00 -23.21
CA LYS A 196 -1.51 7.18 -22.83
C LYS A 196 -1.29 6.27 -21.62
N ASP A 197 -0.04 6.01 -21.26
CA ASP A 197 0.37 5.22 -20.09
C ASP A 197 0.59 6.07 -18.82
N GLY A 198 0.28 7.37 -18.88
CA GLY A 198 0.49 8.31 -17.75
C GLY A 198 1.95 8.75 -17.59
N SER A 199 2.87 8.33 -18.46
CA SER A 199 4.25 8.80 -18.44
C SER A 199 4.37 10.19 -19.07
N VAL A 200 5.32 11.00 -18.56
CA VAL A 200 5.65 12.31 -19.12
C VAL A 200 7.12 12.36 -19.45
N THR A 201 7.45 12.68 -20.69
CA THR A 201 8.83 12.92 -21.09
C THR A 201 9.22 14.36 -20.78
N LEU A 202 10.13 14.55 -19.82
CA LEU A 202 10.66 15.88 -19.49
C LEU A 202 11.53 16.41 -20.64
N LYS A 203 11.29 17.65 -21.06
CA LYS A 203 12.13 18.30 -22.06
C LYS A 203 13.50 18.65 -21.47
N ALA A 204 14.54 18.50 -22.27
CA ALA A 204 15.88 18.93 -21.89
C ALA A 204 15.87 20.44 -21.53
N GLY A 205 16.45 20.79 -20.37
CA GLY A 205 16.50 22.15 -19.87
C GLY A 205 15.32 22.60 -19.01
N MET A 206 14.29 21.78 -18.83
CA MET A 206 13.20 22.08 -17.88
C MET A 206 13.76 22.10 -16.46
N LYS A 207 13.46 23.15 -15.71
CA LYS A 207 13.77 23.25 -14.28
C LYS A 207 12.64 22.64 -13.48
N LEU A 208 13.00 21.72 -12.59
CA LEU A 208 12.11 21.04 -11.68
C LEU A 208 12.63 21.22 -10.27
N THR A 209 11.79 21.73 -9.38
CA THR A 209 12.09 21.90 -7.96
C THR A 209 11.14 21.06 -7.14
N ILE A 210 11.65 20.40 -6.16
CA ILE A 210 10.86 19.67 -5.17
C ILE A 210 10.86 20.53 -3.90
N PRO A 211 9.71 21.07 -3.45
CA PRO A 211 9.67 21.86 -2.23
C PRO A 211 9.99 20.99 -1.01
N HIS A 212 10.75 21.55 -0.08
CA HIS A 212 11.11 20.90 1.17
C HIS A 212 10.47 21.62 2.33
N VAL A 213 10.26 20.92 3.43
CA VAL A 213 9.77 21.50 4.68
C VAL A 213 10.90 21.53 5.70
N THR A 214 10.90 22.56 6.56
CA THR A 214 11.83 22.64 7.68
C THR A 214 11.12 22.10 8.92
N MET A 215 11.68 21.06 9.53
CA MET A 215 11.20 20.48 10.78
C MET A 215 11.59 21.38 11.97
N ASP A 216 10.95 21.17 13.14
CA ASP A 216 11.14 22.00 14.34
C ASP A 216 12.60 22.14 14.80
N ARG A 217 13.44 21.13 14.49
CA ARG A 217 14.86 21.15 14.80
C ARG A 217 15.75 21.81 13.75
N GLY A 218 15.15 22.39 12.72
CA GLY A 218 15.85 23.02 11.58
C GLY A 218 16.33 22.03 10.51
N GLU A 219 15.98 20.76 10.61
CA GLU A 219 16.29 19.76 9.59
C GLU A 219 15.38 19.95 8.36
N SER A 220 15.95 19.79 7.17
CA SER A 220 15.18 19.76 5.91
C SER A 220 14.61 18.36 5.71
N ALA A 221 13.38 18.27 5.25
CA ALA A 221 12.74 17.03 4.92
C ALA A 221 11.90 17.16 3.64
N LEU A 222 11.88 16.09 2.82
CA LEU A 222 11.02 15.98 1.67
C LEU A 222 9.58 15.66 2.11
N PRO A 223 8.58 16.52 1.86
CA PRO A 223 7.19 16.21 2.15
C PRO A 223 6.63 15.21 1.15
N VAL A 224 5.99 14.16 1.66
CA VAL A 224 5.27 13.17 0.87
C VAL A 224 3.86 12.96 1.44
N PHE A 225 2.91 12.59 0.62
CA PHE A 225 1.50 12.52 1.02
C PHE A 225 0.91 11.16 0.69
N THR A 226 0.14 10.62 1.60
CA THR A 226 -0.51 9.31 1.45
C THR A 226 -1.67 9.34 0.47
N ASP A 227 -2.27 10.50 0.24
CA ASP A 227 -3.45 10.69 -0.58
C ASP A 227 -3.65 12.17 -0.98
N TRP A 228 -4.61 12.41 -1.86
CA TRP A 228 -4.93 13.74 -2.34
C TRP A 228 -5.54 14.67 -1.27
N PHE A 229 -6.16 14.11 -0.24
CA PHE A 229 -6.68 14.91 0.87
C PHE A 229 -5.53 15.49 1.71
N ALA A 230 -4.55 14.65 2.04
CA ALA A 230 -3.34 15.08 2.75
C ALA A 230 -2.53 16.11 1.95
N LEU A 231 -2.41 15.92 0.62
CA LEU A 231 -1.78 16.91 -0.26
C LEU A 231 -2.57 18.22 -0.30
N GLY A 232 -3.89 18.16 -0.34
CA GLY A 232 -4.76 19.35 -0.32
C GLY A 232 -4.65 20.16 0.97
N ALA A 233 -4.37 19.55 2.11
CA ALA A 233 -4.09 20.23 3.36
C ALA A 233 -2.83 21.12 3.26
N MET A 234 -1.79 20.66 2.57
CA MET A 234 -0.62 21.49 2.23
C MET A 234 -1.02 22.70 1.40
N ASP A 235 -1.84 22.52 0.36
CA ASP A 235 -2.26 23.61 -0.52
C ASP A 235 -3.04 24.69 0.24
N GLN A 236 -3.86 24.30 1.21
CA GLN A 236 -4.59 25.25 2.08
C GLN A 236 -3.64 26.04 2.98
N GLN A 237 -2.68 25.39 3.63
CA GLN A 237 -1.73 26.08 4.49
C GLN A 237 -0.72 26.94 3.72
N MET A 238 -0.25 26.45 2.58
CA MET A 238 0.66 27.21 1.72
C MET A 238 -0.07 28.24 0.85
N GLY A 239 -1.40 28.16 0.70
CA GLY A 239 -2.20 29.17 -0.02
C GLY A 239 -2.02 30.59 0.52
N ALA A 240 -1.78 30.74 1.82
CA ALA A 240 -1.39 31.99 2.45
C ALA A 240 0.06 32.41 2.14
N MET A 241 0.95 31.47 1.83
CA MET A 241 2.35 31.67 1.46
C MET A 241 2.60 31.75 -0.05
N ASN A 242 1.68 31.29 -0.88
CA ASN A 242 1.80 31.24 -2.36
C ASN A 242 1.90 32.62 -3.03
N GLN A 243 1.82 33.73 -2.30
CA GLN A 243 2.14 35.06 -2.82
C GLN A 243 3.62 35.24 -3.21
N GLN A 244 4.47 34.26 -2.91
CA GLN A 244 5.92 34.30 -3.18
C GLN A 244 6.39 33.40 -4.32
N MET A 245 5.50 32.63 -4.98
CA MET A 245 5.89 31.88 -6.17
C MET A 245 6.31 32.81 -7.30
N GLU A 246 7.43 32.54 -7.93
CA GLU A 246 7.85 33.26 -9.14
C GLU A 246 6.77 33.18 -10.22
N ALA A 247 6.50 34.28 -10.89
CA ALA A 247 5.48 34.33 -11.93
C ALA A 247 5.81 33.34 -13.05
N GLY A 248 4.91 32.38 -13.28
CA GLY A 248 5.06 31.34 -14.31
C GLY A 248 5.36 29.95 -13.80
N TRP A 249 5.67 29.76 -12.51
CA TRP A 249 5.82 28.43 -11.91
C TRP A 249 4.46 27.77 -11.65
N LYS A 250 4.40 26.47 -11.91
CA LYS A 250 3.21 25.64 -11.67
C LYS A 250 3.55 24.48 -10.77
N ARG A 251 2.64 24.16 -9.86
CA ARG A 251 2.74 22.97 -9.02
C ARG A 251 2.05 21.80 -9.71
N GLU A 252 2.77 20.72 -9.80
CA GLU A 252 2.33 19.44 -10.32
C GLU A 252 2.51 18.36 -9.25
N THR A 253 2.03 17.15 -9.52
CA THR A 253 2.11 16.04 -8.55
C THR A 253 2.68 14.81 -9.24
N MET A 254 3.59 14.14 -8.57
CA MET A 254 4.20 12.89 -9.00
C MET A 254 3.82 11.77 -8.02
N ILE A 255 3.60 10.55 -8.53
CA ILE A 255 3.48 9.35 -7.71
C ILE A 255 4.87 8.73 -7.59
N ALA A 256 5.29 8.43 -6.35
CA ALA A 256 6.59 7.83 -6.07
C ALA A 256 6.45 6.74 -5.00
N GLY A 257 7.06 5.58 -5.23
CA GLY A 257 7.28 4.58 -4.19
C GLY A 257 8.48 4.91 -3.31
N PHE A 258 8.67 4.18 -2.24
CA PHE A 258 9.75 4.40 -1.28
C PHE A 258 11.15 4.47 -1.94
N PRO A 259 11.56 3.55 -2.86
CA PRO A 259 12.89 3.65 -3.50
C PRO A 259 13.08 4.94 -4.31
N GLN A 260 12.03 5.41 -5.00
CA GLN A 260 12.08 6.66 -5.76
C GLN A 260 12.21 7.87 -4.82
N ILE A 261 11.45 7.89 -3.71
CA ILE A 261 11.56 8.94 -2.69
C ILE A 261 12.99 9.01 -2.16
N VAL A 262 13.57 7.86 -1.77
CA VAL A 262 14.96 7.82 -1.28
C VAL A 262 15.95 8.33 -2.31
N SER A 263 15.72 8.08 -3.60
CA SER A 263 16.60 8.58 -4.68
C SER A 263 16.51 10.10 -4.88
N MET A 264 15.48 10.77 -4.38
CA MET A 264 15.30 12.23 -4.45
C MET A 264 15.96 12.96 -3.27
N LEU A 265 16.22 12.25 -2.16
CA LEU A 265 16.79 12.84 -0.96
C LEU A 265 18.24 13.26 -1.17
N THR A 266 18.62 14.39 -0.57
CA THR A 266 20.01 14.80 -0.45
C THR A 266 20.70 14.03 0.70
N LYS A 267 22.02 14.07 0.74
CA LYS A 267 22.78 13.35 1.75
C LYS A 267 22.41 13.83 3.17
N GLY A 268 21.96 12.91 3.99
CA GLY A 268 21.58 13.18 5.38
C GLY A 268 20.18 13.77 5.56
N GLU A 269 19.37 13.75 4.51
CA GLU A 269 17.98 14.18 4.51
C GLU A 269 17.04 13.01 4.75
N GLY A 270 15.94 13.27 5.48
CA GLY A 270 14.80 12.37 5.63
C GLY A 270 13.60 12.84 4.82
N PHE A 271 12.49 12.14 4.97
CA PHE A 271 11.21 12.58 4.42
C PHE A 271 10.13 12.58 5.50
N VAL A 272 9.11 13.37 5.30
CA VAL A 272 7.98 13.48 6.23
C VAL A 272 6.67 13.15 5.52
N ILE A 273 5.93 12.21 6.09
CA ILE A 273 4.61 11.79 5.61
C ILE A 273 3.58 12.72 6.23
N ASN A 274 2.70 13.28 5.40
CA ASN A 274 1.58 14.13 5.80
C ASN A 274 1.96 15.26 6.77
N PRO A 275 2.92 16.14 6.45
CA PRO A 275 3.45 17.14 7.39
C PRO A 275 2.41 18.11 7.94
N TYR A 276 1.25 18.22 7.27
CA TYR A 276 0.16 19.14 7.64
C TYR A 276 -1.10 18.40 8.13
N GLY A 277 -0.98 17.10 8.37
CA GLY A 277 -2.07 16.23 8.82
C GLY A 277 -1.86 15.71 10.25
N PRO A 278 -2.91 15.12 10.84
CA PRO A 278 -2.82 14.52 12.17
C PRO A 278 -1.95 13.26 12.21
N GLN A 279 -1.68 12.64 11.07
CA GLN A 279 -0.84 11.44 10.94
C GLN A 279 0.57 11.78 10.45
N LEU A 280 1.15 12.87 10.93
CA LEU A 280 2.53 13.23 10.61
C LEU A 280 3.49 12.14 11.09
N PHE A 281 4.34 11.65 10.17
CA PHE A 281 5.39 10.70 10.50
C PHE A 281 6.70 11.07 9.80
N TYR A 282 7.75 11.32 10.61
CA TYR A 282 9.07 11.62 10.09
C TYR A 282 9.89 10.35 9.92
N VAL A 283 10.36 10.11 8.72
CA VAL A 283 11.26 9.01 8.37
C VAL A 283 12.68 9.57 8.30
N SER A 284 13.44 9.36 9.39
CA SER A 284 14.80 9.87 9.50
C SER A 284 15.78 9.16 8.55
N PRO A 285 16.92 9.77 8.23
CA PRO A 285 17.96 9.12 7.42
C PRO A 285 18.44 7.79 8.03
N GLU A 286 18.50 7.70 9.35
CA GLU A 286 18.87 6.47 10.05
C GLU A 286 17.82 5.38 9.87
N LEU A 287 16.53 5.74 10.01
CA LEU A 287 15.43 4.80 9.77
C LEU A 287 15.41 4.32 8.32
N ILE A 288 15.62 5.22 7.34
CA ILE A 288 15.74 4.87 5.92
C ILE A 288 16.85 3.84 5.72
N HIS A 289 18.03 4.09 6.29
CA HIS A 289 19.16 3.17 6.18
C HIS A 289 18.84 1.78 6.77
N ASN A 290 18.23 1.76 7.94
CA ASN A 290 17.84 0.53 8.63
C ASN A 290 16.80 -0.25 7.82
N LEU A 291 15.79 0.42 7.29
CA LEU A 291 14.77 -0.20 6.43
C LEU A 291 15.38 -0.79 5.16
N MET A 292 16.21 -0.01 4.45
CA MET A 292 16.86 -0.49 3.22
C MET A 292 17.81 -1.67 3.46
N SER A 293 18.42 -1.75 4.63
CA SER A 293 19.31 -2.85 5.03
C SER A 293 18.56 -4.09 5.53
N SER A 294 17.26 -3.98 5.79
CA SER A 294 16.45 -5.07 6.32
C SER A 294 16.30 -6.22 5.31
N PRO A 295 16.26 -7.50 5.77
CA PRO A 295 16.02 -8.63 4.88
C PRO A 295 14.72 -8.51 4.09
N GLY A 296 13.65 -7.98 4.71
CA GLY A 296 12.36 -7.76 4.06
C GLY A 296 12.46 -6.80 2.87
N TYR A 297 13.09 -5.64 3.07
CA TYR A 297 13.31 -4.68 1.98
C TYR A 297 14.19 -5.26 0.88
N GLN A 298 15.28 -5.94 1.24
CA GLN A 298 16.19 -6.54 0.26
C GLN A 298 15.51 -7.66 -0.55
N SER A 299 14.61 -8.41 0.07
CA SER A 299 13.79 -9.41 -0.63
C SER A 299 12.83 -8.77 -1.64
N GLU A 300 12.27 -7.60 -1.31
CA GLU A 300 11.24 -6.96 -2.12
C GLU A 300 11.81 -6.00 -3.18
N PHE A 301 12.83 -5.21 -2.84
CA PHE A 301 13.40 -4.16 -3.69
C PHE A 301 14.86 -4.39 -4.08
N GLY A 302 15.53 -5.38 -3.49
CA GLY A 302 16.90 -5.76 -3.86
C GLY A 302 16.98 -6.40 -5.24
N GLU A 303 18.19 -6.70 -5.70
CA GLU A 303 18.36 -7.44 -6.94
C GLU A 303 17.76 -8.86 -6.81
N ALA A 304 16.98 -9.25 -7.80
CA ALA A 304 16.43 -10.60 -7.87
C ALA A 304 17.56 -11.63 -7.99
N LYS A 305 17.63 -12.54 -7.04
CA LYS A 305 18.60 -13.65 -7.05
C LYS A 305 17.87 -14.93 -7.41
N VAL A 306 18.05 -15.40 -8.64
CA VAL A 306 17.58 -16.71 -9.06
C VAL A 306 18.62 -17.75 -8.65
N GLN A 307 18.25 -18.68 -7.79
CA GLN A 307 19.09 -19.80 -7.39
C GLN A 307 18.50 -21.11 -7.93
N SER A 308 19.34 -21.90 -8.56
CA SER A 308 18.94 -23.28 -8.94
C SER A 308 19.08 -24.17 -7.72
N VAL A 309 17.98 -24.79 -7.31
CA VAL A 309 17.96 -25.78 -6.24
C VAL A 309 17.61 -27.12 -6.84
N GLU A 310 18.45 -28.12 -6.58
CA GLU A 310 18.17 -29.50 -6.97
C GLU A 310 17.20 -30.11 -5.93
N VAL A 311 15.98 -30.42 -6.37
CA VAL A 311 14.98 -31.05 -5.50
C VAL A 311 15.40 -32.52 -5.28
N LYS A 312 15.61 -32.91 -4.02
CA LYS A 312 15.93 -34.29 -3.66
C LYS A 312 14.75 -35.21 -4.01
N LYS A 313 15.05 -36.38 -4.49
CA LYS A 313 14.11 -37.34 -5.09
C LYS A 313 12.92 -37.75 -4.20
N ASP A 314 13.02 -37.58 -2.89
CA ASP A 314 12.03 -38.00 -1.89
C ASP A 314 11.46 -36.82 -1.09
N THR A 315 11.51 -35.58 -1.64
CA THR A 315 10.91 -34.42 -0.99
C THR A 315 9.41 -34.42 -1.23
N GLU A 316 8.61 -34.61 -0.19
CA GLU A 316 7.16 -34.47 -0.27
C GLU A 316 6.79 -32.98 -0.26
N VAL A 317 6.03 -32.56 -1.26
CA VAL A 317 5.47 -31.21 -1.34
C VAL A 317 3.98 -31.29 -1.61
N LEU A 318 3.21 -30.38 -1.02
CA LEU A 318 1.80 -30.24 -1.33
C LEU A 318 1.63 -29.20 -2.43
N LEU A 319 0.92 -29.56 -3.49
CA LEU A 319 0.62 -28.70 -4.63
C LEU A 319 -0.87 -28.57 -4.81
N GLY A 320 -1.33 -27.37 -5.15
CA GLY A 320 -2.72 -27.11 -5.47
C GLY A 320 -2.89 -25.70 -6.05
N TYR A 321 -4.10 -25.36 -6.48
CA TYR A 321 -4.38 -23.98 -6.92
C TYR A 321 -4.56 -23.08 -5.71
N PRO A 322 -4.02 -21.83 -5.75
CA PRO A 322 -4.23 -20.87 -4.69
C PRO A 322 -5.72 -20.48 -4.61
N LYS A 323 -6.21 -20.23 -3.40
CA LYS A 323 -7.56 -19.68 -3.20
C LYS A 323 -7.64 -18.29 -3.83
N LYS A 324 -8.71 -18.04 -4.59
CA LYS A 324 -8.96 -16.73 -5.21
C LYS A 324 -9.11 -15.66 -4.13
N ASN A 325 -8.37 -14.60 -4.28
CA ASN A 325 -8.45 -13.35 -3.53
C ASN A 325 -7.83 -12.25 -4.39
N GLU A 326 -7.93 -11.00 -3.96
CA GLU A 326 -7.49 -9.83 -4.72
C GLU A 326 -6.00 -9.90 -5.10
N GLU A 327 -5.13 -10.35 -4.18
CA GLU A 327 -3.68 -10.52 -4.41
C GLU A 327 -3.41 -11.58 -5.49
N VAL A 328 -4.04 -12.75 -5.36
CA VAL A 328 -3.89 -13.84 -6.35
C VAL A 328 -4.40 -13.41 -7.71
N GLU A 329 -5.52 -12.71 -7.78
CA GLU A 329 -6.07 -12.21 -9.04
C GLU A 329 -5.19 -11.14 -9.68
N ALA A 330 -4.61 -10.22 -8.88
CA ALA A 330 -3.66 -9.22 -9.36
C ALA A 330 -2.40 -9.90 -9.91
N LEU A 331 -1.86 -10.88 -9.17
CA LEU A 331 -0.69 -11.66 -9.58
C LEU A 331 -0.96 -12.42 -10.89
N GLN A 332 -2.12 -13.09 -11.00
CA GLN A 332 -2.51 -13.78 -12.22
C GLN A 332 -2.62 -12.84 -13.42
N ARG A 333 -3.26 -11.66 -13.25
CA ARG A 333 -3.32 -10.65 -14.32
C ARG A 333 -1.92 -10.19 -14.75
N ARG A 334 -1.01 -9.96 -13.81
CA ARG A 334 0.37 -9.54 -14.07
C ARG A 334 1.13 -10.62 -14.84
N LEU A 335 1.03 -11.89 -14.44
CA LEU A 335 1.62 -13.05 -15.11
C LEU A 335 1.10 -13.22 -16.54
N ILE A 336 -0.22 -13.11 -16.75
CA ILE A 336 -0.82 -13.17 -18.08
C ILE A 336 -0.32 -12.03 -18.97
N SER A 337 -0.28 -10.82 -18.45
CA SER A 337 0.22 -9.64 -19.17
C SER A 337 1.67 -9.82 -19.58
N PHE A 338 2.51 -10.31 -18.64
CA PHE A 338 3.92 -10.62 -18.90
C PHE A 338 4.06 -11.67 -20.01
N ALA A 339 3.32 -12.81 -19.93
CA ALA A 339 3.40 -13.88 -20.92
C ALA A 339 2.95 -13.40 -22.32
N LYS A 340 1.96 -12.52 -22.41
CA LYS A 340 1.52 -11.92 -23.69
C LYS A 340 2.62 -11.08 -24.33
N ALA A 341 3.38 -10.35 -23.52
CA ALA A 341 4.47 -9.48 -23.99
C ALA A 341 5.74 -10.25 -24.39
N HIS A 342 5.88 -11.53 -23.96
CA HIS A 342 7.08 -12.33 -24.22
C HIS A 342 6.74 -13.49 -25.19
N PRO A 343 7.09 -13.36 -26.48
CA PRO A 343 6.71 -14.36 -27.51
C PRO A 343 7.21 -15.77 -27.26
N ASP A 344 8.34 -15.91 -26.57
CA ASP A 344 8.97 -17.20 -26.27
C ASP A 344 8.16 -18.05 -25.25
N ILE A 345 7.26 -17.43 -24.52
CA ILE A 345 6.39 -18.13 -23.57
C ILE A 345 5.21 -18.73 -24.33
N ALA A 346 5.18 -20.05 -24.45
CA ALA A 346 4.10 -20.79 -25.05
C ALA A 346 2.96 -21.06 -24.06
N MET A 347 3.31 -21.34 -22.79
CA MET A 347 2.34 -21.60 -21.72
C MET A 347 2.89 -21.12 -20.38
N LEU A 348 2.00 -20.64 -19.49
CA LEU A 348 2.30 -20.30 -18.12
C LEU A 348 1.17 -20.78 -17.21
N ASP A 349 1.55 -21.39 -16.08
CA ASP A 349 0.61 -21.83 -15.05
C ASP A 349 1.14 -21.47 -13.66
N MET A 350 0.26 -21.37 -12.67
CA MET A 350 0.59 -20.99 -11.30
C MET A 350 -0.09 -21.91 -10.29
N LEU A 351 0.70 -22.59 -9.49
CA LEU A 351 0.24 -23.40 -8.35
C LEU A 351 0.74 -22.78 -7.03
N LEU A 352 0.09 -23.13 -5.94
CA LEU A 352 0.59 -22.93 -4.59
C LEU A 352 1.34 -24.19 -4.14
N LYS A 353 2.60 -24.04 -3.79
CA LYS A 353 3.44 -25.08 -3.19
C LYS A 353 3.52 -24.85 -1.68
N SER A 354 3.44 -25.94 -0.90
CA SER A 354 3.73 -25.92 0.52
C SER A 354 4.76 -27.01 0.83
N ASP A 355 5.89 -26.60 1.39
CA ASP A 355 6.97 -27.47 1.82
C ASP A 355 6.65 -28.12 3.18
N PRO A 356 7.32 -29.19 3.58
CA PRO A 356 7.07 -29.92 4.84
C PRO A 356 7.26 -29.05 6.10
N ASP A 357 8.07 -28.02 6.03
CA ASP A 357 8.29 -27.06 7.11
C ASP A 357 7.18 -25.98 7.21
N GLY A 358 6.17 -26.04 6.32
CA GLY A 358 5.09 -25.09 6.24
C GLY A 358 5.38 -23.86 5.39
N THR A 359 6.58 -23.72 4.83
CA THR A 359 6.92 -22.64 3.90
C THR A 359 6.05 -22.74 2.64
N LYS A 360 5.51 -21.62 2.22
CA LYS A 360 4.67 -21.52 1.01
C LYS A 360 5.34 -20.68 -0.06
N SER A 361 5.19 -21.13 -1.31
CA SER A 361 5.64 -20.41 -2.50
C SER A 361 4.64 -20.54 -3.64
N TYR A 362 4.60 -19.57 -4.54
CA TYR A 362 3.94 -19.74 -5.83
C TYR A 362 4.88 -20.48 -6.77
N LEU A 363 4.47 -21.67 -7.25
CA LEU A 363 5.19 -22.43 -8.25
C LEU A 363 4.71 -22.00 -9.64
N ILE A 364 5.58 -21.33 -10.37
CA ILE A 364 5.34 -20.87 -11.75
C ILE A 364 5.90 -21.90 -12.70
N ILE A 365 5.02 -22.48 -13.53
CA ILE A 365 5.37 -23.47 -14.54
C ILE A 365 5.34 -22.77 -15.89
N VAL A 366 6.46 -22.80 -16.62
CA VAL A 366 6.59 -22.07 -17.88
C VAL A 366 6.99 -23.05 -18.99
N ASP A 367 6.32 -22.99 -20.13
CA ASP A 367 6.71 -23.65 -21.38
C ASP A 367 7.43 -22.65 -22.28
N MET A 368 8.76 -22.76 -22.35
CA MET A 368 9.63 -21.91 -23.14
C MET A 368 10.99 -22.60 -23.41
N PRO A 369 11.80 -22.10 -24.37
CA PRO A 369 13.16 -22.61 -24.60
C PRO A 369 14.03 -22.50 -23.34
N GLU A 370 14.77 -23.57 -23.02
CA GLU A 370 15.55 -23.70 -21.78
C GLU A 370 16.65 -22.62 -21.66
N GLU A 371 17.23 -22.22 -22.78
CA GLU A 371 18.26 -21.16 -22.85
C GLU A 371 17.77 -19.79 -22.37
N HIS A 372 16.48 -19.50 -22.46
CA HIS A 372 15.89 -18.22 -22.06
C HIS A 372 15.32 -18.24 -20.64
N CYS A 373 15.26 -19.42 -19.99
CA CYS A 373 14.55 -19.59 -18.71
C CYS A 373 15.10 -18.72 -17.59
N HIS A 374 16.43 -18.64 -17.42
CA HIS A 374 17.03 -17.95 -16.30
C HIS A 374 16.71 -16.45 -16.28
N GLU A 375 16.85 -15.79 -17.43
CA GLU A 375 16.54 -14.37 -17.58
C GLU A 375 15.02 -14.12 -17.47
N CYS A 376 14.22 -14.98 -18.06
CA CYS A 376 12.77 -14.89 -18.00
C CYS A 376 12.24 -15.07 -16.56
N PHE A 377 12.75 -16.04 -15.80
CA PHE A 377 12.36 -16.25 -14.40
C PHE A 377 12.69 -15.03 -13.52
N LYS A 378 13.88 -14.45 -13.73
CA LYS A 378 14.27 -13.21 -13.07
C LYS A 378 13.32 -12.07 -13.42
N ALA A 379 12.99 -11.89 -14.70
CA ALA A 379 12.09 -10.85 -15.16
C ALA A 379 10.65 -11.04 -14.67
N ILE A 380 10.12 -12.28 -14.63
CA ILE A 380 8.82 -12.58 -14.04
C ILE A 380 8.81 -12.20 -12.57
N TYR A 381 9.81 -12.64 -11.80
CA TYR A 381 9.91 -12.32 -10.38
C TYR A 381 9.96 -10.81 -10.14
N GLU A 382 10.81 -10.08 -10.87
CA GLU A 382 10.91 -8.62 -10.76
C GLU A 382 9.61 -7.91 -11.10
N SER A 383 8.84 -8.44 -12.04
CA SER A 383 7.54 -7.87 -12.43
C SER A 383 6.43 -8.12 -11.43
N CYS A 384 6.56 -9.13 -10.57
CA CYS A 384 5.49 -9.61 -9.68
C CYS A 384 5.80 -9.45 -8.19
N ARG A 385 7.04 -9.16 -7.80
CA ARG A 385 7.47 -9.17 -6.38
C ARG A 385 6.73 -8.18 -5.50
N ASP A 386 6.24 -7.08 -6.07
CA ASP A 386 5.41 -6.08 -5.39
C ASP A 386 4.03 -6.63 -4.99
N LEU A 387 3.60 -7.75 -5.58
CA LEU A 387 2.33 -8.42 -5.28
C LEU A 387 2.49 -9.62 -4.33
N LEU A 388 3.71 -9.96 -3.92
CA LEU A 388 4.00 -11.11 -3.05
C LEU A 388 3.84 -10.75 -1.57
N HIS A 389 2.61 -10.55 -1.11
CA HIS A 389 2.33 -10.12 0.27
C HIS A 389 2.20 -11.29 1.25
N ARG A 390 1.35 -12.26 0.93
CA ARG A 390 1.04 -13.41 1.78
C ARG A 390 1.99 -14.57 1.58
N VAL A 391 2.39 -14.77 0.33
CA VAL A 391 3.31 -15.83 -0.09
C VAL A 391 4.52 -15.15 -0.70
N PRO A 392 5.60 -14.94 0.09
CA PRO A 392 6.72 -14.08 -0.30
C PRO A 392 7.68 -14.71 -1.30
N TYR A 393 7.47 -15.97 -1.68
CA TYR A 393 8.38 -16.71 -2.52
C TYR A 393 7.74 -17.14 -3.83
N MET A 394 8.53 -17.13 -4.89
CA MET A 394 8.23 -17.72 -6.19
C MET A 394 9.26 -18.78 -6.53
N ASP A 395 8.79 -19.98 -6.84
CA ASP A 395 9.58 -21.03 -7.43
C ASP A 395 9.25 -21.16 -8.92
N PHE A 396 10.24 -21.48 -9.72
CA PHE A 396 10.07 -21.58 -11.15
C PHE A 396 10.48 -22.97 -11.65
N VAL A 397 9.73 -23.49 -12.61
CA VAL A 397 10.06 -24.75 -13.27
C VAL A 397 9.64 -24.68 -14.74
N THR A 398 10.43 -25.30 -15.62
CA THR A 398 9.99 -25.49 -17.01
C THR A 398 8.95 -26.60 -17.08
N LEU A 399 8.05 -26.54 -18.06
CA LEU A 399 7.02 -27.56 -18.26
C LEU A 399 7.63 -28.97 -18.37
N GLN A 400 8.79 -29.13 -19.01
CA GLN A 400 9.49 -30.39 -19.18
C GLN A 400 9.98 -30.98 -17.86
N ARG A 401 10.44 -30.12 -16.94
CA ARG A 401 10.89 -30.52 -15.59
C ARG A 401 9.77 -30.54 -14.55
N GLY A 402 8.62 -30.00 -14.92
CA GLY A 402 7.44 -29.90 -14.05
C GLY A 402 6.55 -31.16 -14.04
N ASP A 403 7.06 -32.31 -14.46
CA ASP A 403 6.31 -33.58 -14.49
C ASP A 403 5.71 -33.95 -13.13
N PHE A 404 6.40 -33.63 -12.04
CA PHE A 404 5.92 -33.84 -10.68
C PHE A 404 4.65 -33.05 -10.37
N ALA A 405 4.41 -31.93 -11.06
CA ALA A 405 3.24 -31.09 -10.86
C ALA A 405 2.05 -31.51 -11.73
N LYS A 406 2.19 -32.47 -12.66
CA LYS A 406 1.11 -32.87 -13.59
C LYS A 406 -0.15 -33.32 -12.87
N GLY A 407 -0.01 -34.05 -11.77
CA GLY A 407 -1.16 -34.53 -11.00
C GLY A 407 -1.92 -33.43 -10.24
N ALA A 408 -1.26 -32.31 -9.94
CA ALA A 408 -1.86 -31.17 -9.27
C ALA A 408 -2.51 -30.17 -10.25
N ARG A 409 -2.16 -30.24 -11.52
CA ARG A 409 -2.71 -29.40 -12.60
C ARG A 409 -4.02 -29.99 -13.10
N THR A 410 -5.12 -29.63 -12.46
CA THR A 410 -6.47 -30.11 -12.78
C THR A 410 -7.30 -29.11 -13.60
N GLU A 411 -6.81 -27.88 -13.75
CA GLU A 411 -7.46 -26.80 -14.49
C GLU A 411 -6.67 -26.47 -15.77
N ALA A 412 -7.27 -25.66 -16.64
CA ALA A 412 -6.57 -25.09 -17.79
C ALA A 412 -5.44 -24.17 -17.33
N PRO A 413 -4.32 -24.09 -18.07
CA PRO A 413 -3.22 -23.19 -17.70
C PRO A 413 -3.69 -21.74 -17.64
N LEU A 414 -3.02 -20.95 -16.80
CA LEU A 414 -3.32 -19.54 -16.64
C LEU A 414 -3.16 -18.74 -17.95
N TYR A 415 -2.22 -19.14 -18.78
CA TYR A 415 -1.99 -18.61 -20.12
C TYR A 415 -1.51 -19.70 -21.06
N GLU A 416 -2.07 -19.73 -22.25
CA GLU A 416 -1.61 -20.58 -23.35
C GLU A 416 -1.69 -19.80 -24.67
N ARG A 417 -0.59 -19.78 -25.41
CA ARG A 417 -0.52 -19.15 -26.72
C ARG A 417 -1.10 -20.08 -27.78
N ILE A 418 -2.19 -19.67 -28.37
CA ILE A 418 -2.74 -20.39 -29.55
C ILE A 418 -1.75 -20.26 -30.69
N ARG A 419 -1.13 -21.35 -31.09
CA ARG A 419 -0.33 -21.40 -32.34
C ARG A 419 -1.30 -21.39 -33.50
N GLU A 420 -1.32 -20.29 -34.26
CA GLU A 420 -2.00 -20.22 -35.54
C GLU A 420 -1.30 -21.11 -36.58
#